data_583f7e804ff06230a39dfc9020407207
#
_entry.id   583f7e804ff06230a39dfc9020407207
#
_cell.length_a   1.000
_cell.length_b   1.000
_cell.length_c   1.000
_cell.angle_alpha   90.00
_cell.angle_beta   90.00
_cell.angle_gamma   90.00
#
_symmetry.space_group_name_H-M   'P 1'
#
loop_
_entity.id
_entity.type
_entity.pdbx_description
1 polymer ?
#
loop_
_entity_poly.entity_id
_entity_poly.type
_entity_poly.pdbx_seq_one_letter_code
_entity_poly.pdbx_strand_id
1 'polypeptide(L)'
;MFCDGDLPPKDGSGFEAHEALMVVNLQDTDADIELQILFEDRDPVEDIHITIPSKRVKCFRLDKPLGDKKFTIPQGQYALLLTSSTPVFAVFGRLDTRQANLAYYSVQGHSF
;
A
#
# COMPACT_ATOMS: atom_id res chain seq x y z
N MET A 1 -6.38 -9.79 -3.49
CA MET A 1 -6.27 -8.47 -4.17
C MET A 1 -4.82 -8.09 -4.32
N PHE A 2 -4.48 -7.54 -5.44
CA PHE A 2 -3.10 -7.25 -5.83
C PHE A 2 -2.97 -5.78 -6.22
N CYS A 3 -1.89 -5.12 -5.77
CA CYS A 3 -1.53 -3.76 -6.16
C CYS A 3 -0.05 -3.72 -6.54
N ASP A 4 0.24 -3.10 -7.67
CA ASP A 4 1.60 -2.91 -8.17
C ASP A 4 2.11 -1.54 -7.74
N GLY A 5 3.36 -1.46 -7.33
CA GLY A 5 3.95 -0.23 -6.84
C GLY A 5 5.42 -0.09 -7.21
N ASP A 6 5.86 1.14 -7.19
CA ASP A 6 7.26 1.51 -7.41
C ASP A 6 7.54 2.80 -6.63
N LEU A 7 8.16 2.67 -5.46
CA LEU A 7 8.40 3.81 -4.59
C LEU A 7 9.37 4.80 -5.25
N PRO A 8 8.91 6.03 -5.54
CA PRO A 8 9.76 7.03 -6.14
C PRO A 8 10.79 7.59 -5.14
N PRO A 9 11.93 8.08 -5.64
CA PRO A 9 12.89 8.76 -4.76
C PRO A 9 12.34 10.11 -4.29
N LYS A 10 12.83 10.58 -3.16
CA LYS A 10 12.56 11.93 -2.65
C LYS A 10 13.52 12.91 -3.34
N ASP A 11 12.97 14.02 -3.83
CA ASP A 11 13.73 14.98 -4.62
C ASP A 11 14.02 16.33 -3.93
N GLY A 12 13.59 16.47 -2.67
CA GLY A 12 13.82 17.69 -1.92
C GLY A 12 12.93 18.87 -2.29
N SER A 13 11.84 18.64 -3.04
CA SER A 13 10.95 19.70 -3.52
C SER A 13 10.07 20.33 -2.44
N GLY A 14 10.13 19.84 -1.20
CA GLY A 14 9.22 20.22 -0.13
C GLY A 14 8.00 19.30 -0.04
N PHE A 15 7.73 18.52 -1.07
CA PHE A 15 6.74 17.45 -1.08
C PHE A 15 7.45 16.12 -1.19
N GLU A 16 7.14 15.19 -0.29
CA GLU A 16 7.72 13.85 -0.37
C GLU A 16 6.97 13.02 -1.41
N ALA A 17 7.69 12.53 -2.42
CA ALA A 17 7.14 11.53 -3.33
C ALA A 17 6.79 10.28 -2.53
N HIS A 18 5.57 9.77 -2.70
CA HIS A 18 5.13 8.60 -1.95
C HIS A 18 4.01 7.86 -2.67
N GLU A 19 3.80 6.65 -2.22
CA GLU A 19 2.65 5.84 -2.59
C GLU A 19 1.82 5.57 -1.35
N ALA A 20 0.53 5.38 -1.54
CA ALA A 20 -0.41 5.13 -0.46
C ALA A 20 -1.37 4.02 -0.83
N LEU A 21 -1.73 3.21 0.16
CA LEU A 21 -2.75 2.19 0.06
C LEU A 21 -3.92 2.59 0.94
N MET A 22 -5.09 2.75 0.35
CA MET A 22 -6.34 2.94 1.10
C MET A 22 -7.13 1.65 1.08
N VAL A 23 -7.60 1.22 2.26
CA VAL A 23 -8.42 0.03 2.39
C VAL A 23 -9.72 0.40 3.10
N VAL A 24 -10.84 0.03 2.49
CA VAL A 24 -12.18 0.29 3.02
C VAL A 24 -12.82 -1.04 3.40
N ASN A 25 -13.26 -1.15 4.65
CA ASN A 25 -14.01 -2.30 5.14
C ASN A 25 -15.48 -1.89 5.30
N LEU A 26 -16.36 -2.40 4.44
CA LEU A 26 -17.80 -2.13 4.50
C LEU A 26 -18.57 -3.22 5.26
N GLN A 27 -17.88 -4.20 5.82
CA GLN A 27 -18.51 -5.32 6.50
C GLN A 27 -18.82 -4.98 7.96
N ASP A 28 -19.65 -5.82 8.59
CA ASP A 28 -20.03 -5.66 10.00
C ASP A 28 -18.99 -6.26 10.96
N THR A 29 -17.96 -6.88 10.42
CA THR A 29 -16.86 -7.47 11.19
C THR A 29 -15.54 -6.80 10.81
N ASP A 30 -14.56 -6.84 11.70
CA ASP A 30 -13.23 -6.34 11.41
C ASP A 30 -12.57 -7.19 10.32
N ALA A 31 -11.79 -6.55 9.47
CA ALA A 31 -11.02 -7.23 8.43
C ALA A 31 -9.58 -7.39 8.91
N ASP A 32 -9.14 -8.64 9.02
CA ASP A 32 -7.74 -8.96 9.28
C ASP A 32 -7.07 -9.21 7.95
N ILE A 33 -6.05 -8.42 7.63
CA ILE A 33 -5.38 -8.44 6.35
C ILE A 33 -3.94 -8.86 6.55
N GLU A 34 -3.52 -9.86 5.79
CA GLU A 34 -2.12 -10.22 5.65
C GLU A 34 -1.57 -9.62 4.37
N LEU A 35 -0.46 -8.91 4.50
CA LEU A 35 0.27 -8.35 3.37
C LEU A 35 1.50 -9.18 3.07
N GLN A 36 1.71 -9.44 1.78
CA GLN A 36 2.99 -9.89 1.26
C GLN A 36 3.54 -8.81 0.34
N ILE A 37 4.85 -8.61 0.38
CA ILE A 37 5.52 -7.66 -0.49
C ILE A 37 6.47 -8.46 -1.38
N LEU A 38 6.22 -8.37 -2.69
CA LEU A 38 7.01 -9.05 -3.71
C LEU A 38 8.00 -8.07 -4.32
N PHE A 39 9.22 -8.56 -4.63
CA PHE A 39 10.28 -7.77 -5.22
C PHE A 39 10.79 -8.44 -6.49
N GLU A 40 11.53 -7.67 -7.31
CA GLU A 40 12.16 -8.22 -8.51
C GLU A 40 13.39 -9.09 -8.20
N ASP A 41 14.13 -8.73 -7.15
CA ASP A 41 15.51 -9.18 -6.96
C ASP A 41 15.78 -9.83 -5.60
N ARG A 42 14.75 -10.08 -4.80
CA ARG A 42 14.89 -10.67 -3.47
C ARG A 42 13.63 -11.41 -3.07
N ASP A 43 13.73 -12.19 -2.00
CA ASP A 43 12.62 -12.97 -1.48
C ASP A 43 11.48 -12.08 -0.99
N PRO A 44 10.23 -12.53 -1.11
CA PRO A 44 9.08 -11.80 -0.57
C PRO A 44 9.18 -11.60 0.94
N VAL A 45 8.66 -10.47 1.41
CA VAL A 45 8.41 -10.26 2.83
C VAL A 45 6.96 -10.63 3.10
N GLU A 46 6.75 -11.57 4.03
CA GLU A 46 5.44 -12.15 4.34
C GLU A 46 5.04 -11.84 5.79
N ASP A 47 3.81 -12.22 6.14
CA ASP A 47 3.27 -12.15 7.51
C ASP A 47 3.22 -10.72 8.07
N ILE A 48 2.95 -9.73 7.23
CA ILE A 48 2.68 -8.38 7.70
C ILE A 48 1.16 -8.27 7.90
N HIS A 49 0.73 -7.98 9.12
CA HIS A 49 -0.69 -7.95 9.47
C HIS A 49 -1.17 -6.54 9.75
N ILE A 50 -2.34 -6.21 9.19
CA ILE A 50 -3.07 -4.97 9.49
C ILE A 50 -4.52 -5.33 9.75
N THR A 51 -5.20 -4.50 10.55
CA THR A 51 -6.63 -4.67 10.86
C THR A 51 -7.38 -3.41 10.45
N ILE A 52 -8.44 -3.59 9.68
CA ILE A 52 -9.36 -2.51 9.34
C ILE A 52 -10.66 -2.75 10.11
N PRO A 53 -10.98 -1.94 11.10
CA PRO A 53 -12.22 -2.13 11.86
C PRO A 53 -13.45 -2.06 10.97
N SER A 54 -14.55 -2.68 11.43
CA SER A 54 -15.83 -2.66 10.74
C SER A 54 -16.25 -1.23 10.38
N LYS A 55 -16.72 -1.04 9.15
CA LYS A 55 -17.23 0.24 8.65
C LYS A 55 -16.21 1.38 8.76
N ARG A 56 -14.94 1.06 8.48
CA ARG A 56 -13.84 2.06 8.54
C ARG A 56 -12.99 2.01 7.28
N VAL A 57 -12.31 3.10 7.06
CA VAL A 57 -11.25 3.23 6.07
C VAL A 57 -9.93 3.50 6.77
N LYS A 58 -8.86 2.92 6.25
CA LYS A 58 -7.50 3.28 6.67
C LYS A 58 -6.64 3.57 5.45
N CYS A 59 -5.78 4.57 5.59
CA CYS A 59 -4.81 4.95 4.57
C CYS A 59 -3.40 4.69 5.12
N PHE A 60 -2.60 3.96 4.34
CA PHE A 60 -1.23 3.62 4.70
C PHE A 60 -0.28 4.27 3.69
N ARG A 61 0.61 5.13 4.16
CA ARG A 61 1.73 5.58 3.34
C ARG A 61 2.75 4.45 3.24
N LEU A 62 3.11 4.10 2.02
CA LEU A 62 3.97 2.94 1.77
C LEU A 62 5.46 3.25 1.93
N ASP A 63 5.81 4.51 2.17
CA ASP A 63 7.16 4.92 2.55
C ASP A 63 7.38 4.97 4.06
N LYS A 64 6.38 4.56 4.84
CA LYS A 64 6.42 4.53 6.31
C LYS A 64 6.31 3.07 6.78
N PRO A 65 6.66 2.79 8.06
CA PRO A 65 6.54 1.43 8.59
C PRO A 65 5.11 0.89 8.50
N LEU A 66 4.99 -0.36 8.03
CA LEU A 66 3.72 -1.04 7.78
C LEU A 66 3.46 -2.15 8.78
N GLY A 67 2.21 -2.22 9.26
CA GLY A 67 1.68 -3.34 9.99
C GLY A 67 2.33 -3.62 11.32
N ASP A 68 2.09 -4.82 11.84
CA ASP A 68 2.61 -5.29 13.12
C ASP A 68 4.14 -5.42 13.15
N LYS A 69 4.74 -5.72 12.01
CA LYS A 69 6.20 -5.84 11.87
C LYS A 69 6.89 -4.50 11.67
N LYS A 70 6.15 -3.43 11.46
CA LYS A 70 6.67 -2.10 11.16
C LYS A 70 7.71 -2.14 10.05
N PHE A 71 7.40 -2.88 8.98
CA PHE A 71 8.29 -3.03 7.85
C PHE A 71 8.22 -1.82 6.93
N THR A 72 9.37 -1.28 6.54
CA THR A 72 9.47 -0.18 5.59
C THR A 72 9.88 -0.71 4.23
N ILE A 73 9.07 -0.45 3.20
CA ILE A 73 9.36 -0.87 1.84
C ILE A 73 10.56 -0.06 1.31
N PRO A 74 11.62 -0.72 0.83
CA PRO A 74 12.73 0.00 0.21
C PRO A 74 12.32 0.64 -1.11
N GLN A 75 13.05 1.67 -1.51
CA GLN A 75 12.86 2.33 -2.79
C GLN A 75 13.00 1.33 -3.93
N GLY A 76 12.14 1.44 -4.95
CA GLY A 76 12.18 0.61 -6.16
C GLY A 76 10.89 -0.15 -6.39
N GLN A 77 10.92 -1.08 -7.34
CA GLN A 77 9.76 -1.85 -7.77
C GLN A 77 9.36 -2.88 -6.72
N TYR A 78 8.07 -2.96 -6.46
CA TYR A 78 7.47 -3.96 -5.59
C TYR A 78 6.02 -4.21 -5.99
N ALA A 79 5.44 -5.27 -5.43
CA ALA A 79 4.01 -5.52 -5.55
C ALA A 79 3.45 -5.88 -4.17
N LEU A 80 2.20 -5.52 -3.93
CA LEU A 80 1.49 -5.88 -2.71
C LEU A 80 0.46 -6.96 -3.02
N LEU A 81 0.47 -8.00 -2.20
CA LEU A 81 -0.56 -9.03 -2.21
C LEU A 81 -1.31 -8.95 -0.87
N LEU A 82 -2.62 -8.70 -0.94
CA LEU A 82 -3.48 -8.59 0.22
C LEU A 82 -4.38 -9.81 0.32
N THR A 83 -4.35 -10.48 1.46
CA THR A 83 -5.28 -11.54 1.79
C THR A 83 -6.11 -11.09 2.99
N SER A 84 -7.42 -11.00 2.82
CA SER A 84 -8.33 -10.48 3.84
C SER A 84 -9.28 -11.53 4.35
N SER A 85 -9.58 -11.49 5.66
CA SER A 85 -10.54 -12.39 6.29
C SER A 85 -11.98 -12.13 5.83
N THR A 86 -12.27 -10.95 5.31
CA THR A 86 -13.58 -10.56 4.80
C THR A 86 -13.38 -9.61 3.60
N PRO A 87 -14.36 -9.49 2.68
CA PRO A 87 -14.19 -8.63 1.51
C PRO A 87 -13.90 -7.18 1.87
N VAL A 88 -12.93 -6.59 1.19
CA VAL A 88 -12.56 -5.19 1.33
C VAL A 88 -12.34 -4.58 -0.05
N PHE A 89 -12.38 -3.25 -0.12
CA PHE A 89 -11.93 -2.51 -1.29
C PHE A 89 -10.57 -1.89 -1.00
N ALA A 90 -9.67 -1.94 -1.98
CA ALA A 90 -8.37 -1.30 -1.87
C ALA A 90 -8.14 -0.40 -3.08
N VAL A 91 -7.59 0.78 -2.80
CA VAL A 91 -7.20 1.75 -3.82
C VAL A 91 -5.73 2.11 -3.58
N PHE A 92 -4.96 2.12 -4.64
CA PHE A 92 -3.56 2.48 -4.61
C PHE A 92 -3.37 3.85 -5.24
N GLY A 93 -2.60 4.72 -4.59
CA GLY A 93 -2.30 6.05 -5.10
C GLY A 93 -0.81 6.35 -5.08
N ARG A 94 -0.37 7.19 -6.00
CA ARG A 94 1.03 7.58 -6.11
C ARG A 94 1.14 9.10 -6.32
N LEU A 95 1.98 9.74 -5.51
CA LEU A 95 2.42 11.12 -5.71
C LEU A 95 3.87 11.10 -6.21
N ASP A 96 4.10 11.61 -7.41
CA ASP A 96 5.42 11.70 -8.00
C ASP A 96 5.84 13.17 -8.11
N THR A 97 6.85 13.57 -7.32
CA THR A 97 7.34 14.95 -7.26
C THR A 97 8.45 15.24 -8.27
N ARG A 98 8.84 14.26 -9.09
CA ARG A 98 9.84 14.45 -10.15
C ARG A 98 9.29 15.24 -11.33
N GLN A 99 7.97 15.34 -11.44
CA GLN A 99 7.30 16.12 -12.46
C GLN A 99 7.03 17.53 -11.93
N ALA A 100 7.16 18.52 -12.80
CA ALA A 100 7.00 19.93 -12.42
C ALA A 100 5.59 20.25 -11.92
N ASN A 101 4.58 19.49 -12.36
CA ASN A 101 3.17 19.70 -12.01
C ASN A 101 2.66 18.78 -10.90
N LEU A 102 3.52 18.04 -10.22
CA LEU A 102 3.19 17.18 -9.08
C LEU A 102 2.03 16.22 -9.40
N ALA A 103 2.24 15.30 -10.33
CA ALA A 103 1.19 14.35 -10.74
C ALA A 103 0.84 13.36 -9.63
N TYR A 104 -0.46 13.10 -9.45
CA TYR A 104 -0.98 12.07 -8.54
C TYR A 104 -1.80 11.07 -9.34
N TYR A 105 -1.52 9.78 -9.13
CA TYR A 105 -2.23 8.67 -9.78
C TYR A 105 -2.93 7.81 -8.75
N SER A 106 -4.10 7.33 -9.12
CA SER A 106 -4.87 6.42 -8.28
C SER A 106 -5.39 5.26 -9.13
N VAL A 107 -5.19 4.04 -8.66
CA VAL A 107 -5.67 2.84 -9.34
C VAL A 107 -6.29 1.89 -8.32
N GLN A 108 -7.31 1.14 -8.77
CA GLN A 108 -7.93 0.11 -7.97
C GLN A 108 -7.09 -1.16 -8.00
N GLY A 109 -6.99 -1.85 -6.88
CA GLY A 109 -6.35 -3.16 -6.81
C GLY A 109 -7.15 -4.22 -7.56
N HIS A 110 -6.45 -5.25 -8.03
CA HIS A 110 -7.07 -6.36 -8.74
C HIS A 110 -7.37 -7.51 -7.78
N SER A 111 -8.59 -8.01 -7.82
CA SER A 111 -9.05 -9.15 -7.02
C SER A 111 -8.92 -10.45 -7.81
N PHE A 112 -8.57 -11.52 -7.11
CA PHE A 112 -8.49 -12.86 -7.72
C PHE A 112 -8.92 -13.95 -6.77
#